data_3ed635c932878f9f3db171b36592e25f
#
_entry.id   3ed635c932878f9f3db171b36592e25f
#
_cell.length_a   1.000
_cell.length_b   1.000
_cell.length_c   1.000
_cell.angle_alpha   90.00
_cell.angle_beta   90.00
_cell.angle_gamma   90.00
#
_symmetry.space_group_name_H-M   'P 1'
#
loop_
_entity.id
_entity.type
_entity.pdbx_description
1 polymer ?
#
loop_
_entity_poly.entity_id
_entity_poly.type
_entity_poly.pdbx_seq_one_letter_code
_entity_poly.pdbx_strand_id
1 'polypeptide(L)'
;MELIYEGVDITKDVRIVSAVCRDASGGKSDSLELVLGDAEKWYSWKPQQDDKILMRREGYSTGTMYLSAVQPEEGEFRILATAQPMAARRKANKSYEDMTLETIMGLCAAECGMRWRLHGIDGGIRYRYLLRTEESCAALLDRLAGMEGAVLKCWDGQLTMIGIAKQQEAAAVETIRVTARQPGAVHTDRARERLRQLTVATPWVQVSARDAGGSGELSETQTPPATDAATAGRWARGLLLCRNRQAEKLTVHSRFRAEWTAMLRADVTGGTAADGKWLMDEVEHDFMAGTSRVTLVRCIDTIG
;
A
#
# COMPACT_ATOMS: atom_id res chain seq x y z
N MET A 1 7.02 -12.92 -20.51
CA MET A 1 6.13 -11.79 -20.22
C MET A 1 4.81 -12.06 -20.90
N GLU A 2 3.71 -11.89 -20.18
CA GLU A 2 2.34 -12.11 -20.69
C GLU A 2 1.51 -10.86 -20.37
N LEU A 3 0.68 -10.43 -21.32
CA LEU A 3 -0.32 -9.39 -21.16
C LEU A 3 -1.69 -9.99 -21.44
N ILE A 4 -2.53 -10.02 -20.42
CA ILE A 4 -3.88 -10.61 -20.48
C ILE A 4 -4.89 -9.50 -20.35
N TYR A 5 -5.82 -9.39 -21.29
CA TYR A 5 -6.90 -8.42 -21.32
C TYR A 5 -8.24 -9.14 -21.43
N GLU A 6 -9.16 -8.87 -20.49
CA GLU A 6 -10.47 -9.54 -20.37
C GLU A 6 -10.35 -11.08 -20.47
N GLY A 7 -9.27 -11.64 -19.88
CA GLY A 7 -9.00 -13.09 -19.86
C GLY A 7 -8.32 -13.64 -21.13
N VAL A 8 -8.05 -12.80 -22.13
CA VAL A 8 -7.40 -13.21 -23.39
C VAL A 8 -5.93 -12.76 -23.38
N ASP A 9 -5.01 -13.67 -23.69
CA ASP A 9 -3.59 -13.31 -23.87
C ASP A 9 -3.41 -12.57 -25.21
N ILE A 10 -3.08 -11.29 -25.12
CA ILE A 10 -2.88 -10.38 -26.25
C ILE A 10 -1.41 -10.02 -26.46
N THR A 11 -0.50 -10.68 -25.78
CA THR A 11 0.95 -10.35 -25.80
C THR A 11 1.52 -10.26 -27.21
N LYS A 12 1.05 -11.15 -28.11
CA LYS A 12 1.53 -11.20 -29.50
C LYS A 12 0.79 -10.26 -30.45
N ASP A 13 -0.36 -9.76 -30.02
CA ASP A 13 -1.24 -8.93 -30.83
C ASP A 13 -0.94 -7.43 -30.72
N VAL A 14 -0.16 -7.05 -29.70
CA VAL A 14 0.16 -5.66 -29.36
C VAL A 14 1.66 -5.42 -29.29
N ARG A 15 2.11 -4.24 -29.62
CA ARG A 15 3.48 -3.79 -29.39
C ARG A 15 3.58 -3.04 -28.06
N ILE A 16 4.11 -3.67 -27.03
CA ILE A 16 4.34 -3.02 -25.76
C ILE A 16 5.60 -2.16 -25.86
N VAL A 17 5.49 -0.86 -25.61
CA VAL A 17 6.57 0.12 -25.61
C VAL A 17 7.11 0.30 -24.18
N SER A 18 6.21 0.45 -23.22
CA SER A 18 6.53 0.57 -21.79
C SER A 18 5.51 -0.16 -20.94
N ALA A 19 5.94 -0.73 -19.84
CA ALA A 19 5.07 -1.40 -18.88
C ALA A 19 5.67 -1.30 -17.48
N VAL A 20 5.05 -0.50 -16.62
CA VAL A 20 5.52 -0.24 -15.26
C VAL A 20 4.40 -0.54 -14.27
N CYS A 21 4.67 -1.44 -13.33
CA CYS A 21 3.77 -1.72 -12.21
C CYS A 21 4.34 -1.10 -10.94
N ARG A 22 3.50 -0.39 -10.18
CA ARG A 22 3.81 0.11 -8.84
C ARG A 22 2.94 -0.59 -7.82
N ASP A 23 3.57 -1.30 -6.92
CA ASP A 23 2.99 -2.02 -5.80
C ASP A 23 3.28 -1.26 -4.51
N ALA A 24 2.23 -0.73 -3.85
CA ALA A 24 2.36 0.15 -2.69
C ALA A 24 1.86 -0.51 -1.40
N SER A 25 2.42 -0.10 -0.26
CA SER A 25 2.09 -0.64 1.07
C SER A 25 0.80 -0.08 1.68
N GLY A 26 0.06 0.76 0.97
CA GLY A 26 -1.15 1.43 1.46
C GLY A 26 -1.15 2.93 1.17
N GLY A 27 -2.27 3.61 1.43
CA GLY A 27 -2.47 5.02 1.09
C GLY A 27 -2.56 5.31 -0.41
N LYS A 28 -2.16 4.36 -1.25
CA LYS A 28 -2.27 4.39 -2.71
C LYS A 28 -2.70 3.01 -3.20
N SER A 29 -3.47 2.96 -4.28
CA SER A 29 -3.76 1.71 -4.99
C SER A 29 -2.55 1.30 -5.82
N ASP A 30 -2.29 0.00 -5.90
CA ASP A 30 -1.35 -0.53 -6.89
C ASP A 30 -1.78 -0.08 -8.28
N SER A 31 -0.82 0.23 -9.14
CA SER A 31 -1.07 0.78 -10.47
C SER A 31 -0.22 0.09 -11.52
N LEU A 32 -0.78 -0.02 -12.72
CA LEU A 32 -0.09 -0.47 -13.91
C LEU A 32 -0.22 0.61 -14.98
N GLU A 33 0.91 1.06 -15.49
CA GLU A 33 1.00 1.98 -16.62
C GLU A 33 1.56 1.21 -17.82
N LEU A 34 0.79 1.18 -18.91
CA LEU A 34 1.18 0.56 -20.17
C LEU A 34 1.19 1.60 -21.26
N VAL A 35 2.23 1.58 -22.09
CA VAL A 35 2.28 2.32 -23.35
C VAL A 35 2.38 1.29 -24.46
N LEU A 36 1.40 1.34 -25.36
CA LEU A 36 1.29 0.44 -26.49
C LEU A 36 1.53 1.23 -27.77
N GLY A 37 2.38 0.73 -28.65
CA GLY A 37 2.50 1.23 -30.02
C GLY A 37 1.29 0.77 -30.83
N ASP A 38 1.03 1.45 -31.96
CA ASP A 38 -0.09 1.11 -32.86
C ASP A 38 -1.48 1.46 -32.27
N ALA A 39 -1.70 2.75 -32.08
CA ALA A 39 -2.94 3.32 -31.54
C ALA A 39 -4.20 2.87 -32.30
N GLU A 40 -4.11 2.59 -33.60
CA GLU A 40 -5.26 2.22 -34.43
C GLU A 40 -5.93 0.92 -34.00
N LYS A 41 -5.16 -0.09 -33.61
CA LYS A 41 -5.70 -1.37 -33.12
C LYS A 41 -6.52 -1.19 -31.84
N TRP A 42 -6.04 -0.35 -30.93
CA TRP A 42 -6.71 -0.09 -29.66
C TRP A 42 -8.01 0.68 -29.83
N TYR A 43 -8.08 1.61 -30.74
CA TYR A 43 -9.34 2.28 -31.08
C TYR A 43 -10.41 1.32 -31.59
N SER A 44 -10.01 0.26 -32.30
CA SER A 44 -10.95 -0.77 -32.75
C SER A 44 -11.45 -1.64 -31.60
N TRP A 45 -10.66 -1.85 -30.55
CA TRP A 45 -11.05 -2.62 -29.36
C TRP A 45 -11.93 -1.85 -28.40
N LYS A 46 -11.91 -0.53 -28.43
CA LYS A 46 -12.69 0.35 -27.56
C LYS A 46 -12.60 -0.03 -26.07
N PRO A 47 -11.40 -0.05 -25.49
CA PRO A 47 -11.23 -0.39 -24.09
C PRO A 47 -12.06 0.54 -23.20
N GLN A 48 -12.71 -0.03 -22.19
CA GLN A 48 -13.63 0.69 -21.32
C GLN A 48 -13.09 0.75 -19.90
N GLN A 49 -13.63 1.66 -19.12
CA GLN A 49 -13.35 1.73 -17.70
C GLN A 49 -13.79 0.44 -16.99
N ASP A 50 -12.99 -0.02 -16.02
CA ASP A 50 -13.13 -1.28 -15.30
C ASP A 50 -12.89 -2.56 -16.14
N ASP A 51 -12.50 -2.47 -17.41
CA ASP A 51 -11.98 -3.65 -18.13
C ASP A 51 -10.76 -4.21 -17.39
N LYS A 52 -10.66 -5.53 -17.37
CA LYS A 52 -9.63 -6.23 -16.59
C LYS A 52 -8.37 -6.43 -17.40
N ILE A 53 -7.24 -6.09 -16.77
CA ILE A 53 -5.92 -6.28 -17.34
C ILE A 53 -5.00 -6.92 -16.31
N LEU A 54 -4.07 -7.77 -16.78
CA LEU A 54 -3.10 -8.44 -15.94
C LEU A 54 -1.80 -8.63 -16.69
N MET A 55 -0.68 -8.38 -16.01
CA MET A 55 0.65 -8.68 -16.54
C MET A 55 1.39 -9.71 -15.70
N ARG A 56 2.18 -10.56 -16.38
CA ARG A 56 3.08 -11.55 -15.74
C ARG A 56 4.47 -11.49 -16.34
N ARG A 57 5.47 -11.65 -15.48
CA ARG A 57 6.85 -11.83 -15.89
C ARG A 57 7.63 -12.62 -14.84
N GLU A 58 8.35 -13.68 -15.24
CA GLU A 58 9.31 -14.40 -14.39
C GLU A 58 8.75 -14.81 -13.02
N GLY A 59 7.47 -15.23 -12.96
CA GLY A 59 6.78 -15.62 -11.72
C GLY A 59 6.06 -14.48 -10.98
N TYR A 60 6.33 -13.25 -11.31
CA TYR A 60 5.56 -12.11 -10.79
C TYR A 60 4.24 -11.94 -11.56
N SER A 61 3.19 -11.55 -10.84
CA SER A 61 1.89 -11.17 -11.42
C SER A 61 1.39 -9.89 -10.77
N THR A 62 0.89 -8.95 -11.59
CA THR A 62 0.22 -7.75 -11.07
C THR A 62 -1.09 -8.08 -10.35
N GLY A 63 -1.61 -9.32 -10.49
CA GLY A 63 -2.99 -9.62 -10.20
C GLY A 63 -3.93 -8.91 -11.18
N THR A 64 -5.23 -9.10 -11.01
CA THR A 64 -6.26 -8.43 -11.81
C THR A 64 -6.26 -6.94 -11.48
N MET A 65 -6.05 -6.12 -12.49
CA MET A 65 -6.17 -4.67 -12.42
C MET A 65 -7.32 -4.19 -13.30
N TYR A 66 -7.85 -3.02 -13.00
CA TYR A 66 -9.02 -2.43 -13.65
C TYR A 66 -8.61 -1.15 -14.37
N LEU A 67 -8.98 -1.01 -15.63
CA LEU A 67 -8.71 0.19 -16.41
C LEU A 67 -9.34 1.42 -15.75
N SER A 68 -8.51 2.41 -15.47
CA SER A 68 -8.94 3.67 -14.87
C SER A 68 -8.93 4.83 -15.86
N ALA A 69 -8.02 4.81 -16.84
CA ALA A 69 -7.94 5.79 -17.90
C ALA A 69 -7.30 5.19 -19.13
N VAL A 70 -7.67 5.77 -20.26
CA VAL A 70 -7.12 5.49 -21.59
C VAL A 70 -6.77 6.82 -22.23
N GLN A 71 -5.53 6.98 -22.66
CA GLN A 71 -4.99 8.21 -23.23
C GLN A 71 -4.35 7.90 -24.58
N PRO A 72 -5.03 8.17 -25.68
CA PRO A 72 -4.43 8.07 -26.99
C PRO A 72 -3.46 9.25 -27.22
N GLU A 73 -2.26 8.92 -27.65
CA GLU A 73 -1.23 9.88 -28.04
C GLU A 73 -0.85 9.63 -29.50
N GLU A 74 -0.06 10.50 -30.12
CA GLU A 74 0.34 10.33 -31.53
C GLU A 74 1.20 9.05 -31.70
N GLY A 75 0.64 8.04 -32.36
CA GLY A 75 1.29 6.74 -32.60
C GLY A 75 1.38 5.79 -31.40
N GLU A 76 0.89 6.21 -30.24
CA GLU A 76 0.90 5.43 -29.01
C GLU A 76 -0.46 5.45 -28.31
N PHE A 77 -0.63 4.49 -27.41
CA PHE A 77 -1.85 4.34 -26.63
C PHE A 77 -1.48 4.04 -25.18
N ARG A 78 -1.69 4.99 -24.30
CA ARG A 78 -1.39 4.81 -22.87
C ARG A 78 -2.62 4.31 -22.12
N ILE A 79 -2.44 3.25 -21.34
CA ILE A 79 -3.43 2.68 -20.45
C ILE A 79 -2.95 2.85 -19.01
N LEU A 80 -3.83 3.36 -18.16
CA LEU A 80 -3.64 3.39 -16.72
C LEU A 80 -4.65 2.43 -16.09
N ALA A 81 -4.16 1.47 -15.31
CA ALA A 81 -4.99 0.54 -14.57
C ALA A 81 -4.61 0.55 -13.08
N THR A 82 -5.55 0.18 -12.22
CA THR A 82 -5.36 0.13 -10.78
C THR A 82 -5.95 -1.16 -10.20
N ALA A 83 -5.44 -1.61 -9.07
CA ALA A 83 -5.95 -2.80 -8.39
C ALA A 83 -7.40 -2.64 -7.86
N GLN A 84 -7.91 -1.41 -7.78
CA GLN A 84 -9.25 -1.11 -7.27
C GLN A 84 -10.22 -0.83 -8.41
N PRO A 85 -11.37 -1.52 -8.49
CA PRO A 85 -12.43 -1.20 -9.43
C PRO A 85 -13.09 0.14 -9.08
N MET A 86 -13.84 0.72 -10.02
CA MET A 86 -14.53 1.99 -9.82
C MET A 86 -15.52 1.94 -8.64
N ALA A 87 -16.13 0.79 -8.38
CA ALA A 87 -17.02 0.60 -7.25
C ALA A 87 -16.33 0.94 -5.90
N ALA A 88 -15.04 0.61 -5.74
CA ALA A 88 -14.27 0.89 -4.53
C ALA A 88 -14.03 2.39 -4.29
N ARG A 89 -14.20 3.22 -5.34
CA ARG A 89 -13.99 4.68 -5.30
C ARG A 89 -15.27 5.48 -5.14
N ARG A 90 -16.45 4.84 -5.19
CA ARG A 90 -17.73 5.52 -5.03
C ARG A 90 -17.86 6.08 -3.63
N LYS A 91 -18.12 7.38 -3.56
CA LYS A 91 -18.38 8.08 -2.30
C LYS A 91 -19.80 7.82 -1.82
N ALA A 92 -19.96 7.67 -0.51
CA ALA A 92 -21.25 7.55 0.14
C ALA A 92 -21.22 8.12 1.55
N ASN A 93 -22.41 8.35 2.11
CA ASN A 93 -22.64 8.70 3.50
C ASN A 93 -23.25 7.48 4.20
N LYS A 94 -22.59 6.97 5.24
CA LYS A 94 -23.04 5.80 5.98
C LYS A 94 -22.52 5.81 7.41
N SER A 95 -23.35 5.42 8.37
CA SER A 95 -22.93 5.17 9.75
C SER A 95 -22.75 3.67 9.99
N TYR A 96 -21.81 3.34 10.85
CA TYR A 96 -21.57 1.98 11.36
C TYR A 96 -21.63 2.07 12.89
N GLU A 97 -22.61 1.39 13.48
CA GLU A 97 -22.89 1.45 14.91
C GLU A 97 -22.68 0.08 15.53
N ASP A 98 -21.89 0.04 16.58
CA ASP A 98 -21.55 -1.15 17.36
C ASP A 98 -21.09 -2.35 16.51
N MET A 99 -20.24 -2.10 15.53
CA MET A 99 -19.73 -3.11 14.57
C MET A 99 -18.28 -3.47 14.82
N THR A 100 -17.93 -4.72 14.51
CA THR A 100 -16.54 -5.18 14.52
C THR A 100 -15.81 -4.77 13.24
N LEU A 101 -14.46 -4.69 13.31
CA LEU A 101 -13.61 -4.44 12.14
C LEU A 101 -13.90 -5.44 11.01
N GLU A 102 -14.02 -6.71 11.36
CA GLU A 102 -14.36 -7.79 10.42
C GLU A 102 -15.68 -7.53 9.70
N THR A 103 -16.71 -7.13 10.42
CA THR A 103 -18.03 -6.80 9.86
C THR A 103 -17.93 -5.62 8.88
N ILE A 104 -17.20 -4.56 9.27
CA ILE A 104 -17.02 -3.37 8.42
C ILE A 104 -16.23 -3.72 7.16
N MET A 105 -15.15 -4.52 7.29
CA MET A 105 -14.40 -5.03 6.14
C MET A 105 -15.28 -5.80 5.17
N GLY A 106 -16.10 -6.72 5.70
CA GLY A 106 -17.04 -7.52 4.89
C GLY A 106 -18.06 -6.67 4.13
N LEU A 107 -18.67 -5.69 4.81
CA LEU A 107 -19.64 -4.77 4.19
C LEU A 107 -19.01 -3.90 3.09
N CYS A 108 -17.81 -3.35 3.34
CA CYS A 108 -17.09 -2.55 2.36
C CYS A 108 -16.64 -3.39 1.17
N ALA A 109 -16.14 -4.60 1.41
CA ALA A 109 -15.71 -5.49 0.34
C ALA A 109 -16.87 -5.93 -0.55
N ALA A 110 -18.03 -6.25 0.04
CA ALA A 110 -19.25 -6.57 -0.70
C ALA A 110 -19.73 -5.40 -1.57
N GLU A 111 -19.68 -4.15 -1.04
CA GLU A 111 -20.02 -2.94 -1.79
C GLU A 111 -19.07 -2.73 -3.00
N CYS A 112 -17.81 -3.16 -2.88
CA CYS A 112 -16.81 -3.07 -3.95
C CYS A 112 -16.82 -4.27 -4.90
N GLY A 113 -17.59 -5.33 -4.61
CA GLY A 113 -17.55 -6.60 -5.35
C GLY A 113 -16.21 -7.34 -5.19
N MET A 114 -15.54 -7.20 -4.04
CA MET A 114 -14.21 -7.75 -3.76
C MET A 114 -14.25 -8.76 -2.61
N ARG A 115 -13.27 -9.64 -2.59
CA ARG A 115 -12.97 -10.48 -1.42
C ARG A 115 -12.25 -9.64 -0.36
N TRP A 116 -12.16 -10.14 0.87
CA TRP A 116 -11.43 -9.47 1.94
C TRP A 116 -10.65 -10.43 2.83
N ARG A 117 -9.65 -9.90 3.50
CA ARG A 117 -8.83 -10.61 4.48
C ARG A 117 -8.28 -9.65 5.53
N LEU A 118 -8.15 -10.13 6.78
CA LEU A 118 -7.36 -9.50 7.83
C LEU A 118 -6.10 -10.33 8.06
N HIS A 119 -4.96 -9.66 8.18
CA HIS A 119 -3.68 -10.30 8.47
C HIS A 119 -2.94 -9.56 9.57
N GLY A 120 -2.71 -10.23 10.69
CA GLY A 120 -1.97 -9.66 11.82
C GLY A 120 -2.67 -8.49 12.53
N ILE A 121 -3.99 -8.41 12.41
CA ILE A 121 -4.86 -7.47 13.11
C ILE A 121 -6.10 -8.21 13.62
N ASP A 122 -6.58 -7.82 14.79
CA ASP A 122 -7.75 -8.44 15.41
C ASP A 122 -9.06 -7.95 14.74
N GLY A 123 -9.76 -8.86 14.09
CA GLY A 123 -11.06 -8.60 13.45
C GLY A 123 -12.18 -8.29 14.45
N GLY A 124 -12.03 -8.74 15.70
CA GLY A 124 -12.99 -8.52 16.81
C GLY A 124 -12.95 -7.10 17.40
N ILE A 125 -12.02 -6.24 16.98
CA ILE A 125 -11.99 -4.83 17.38
C ILE A 125 -13.36 -4.21 17.09
N ARG A 126 -14.03 -3.69 18.13
CA ARG A 126 -15.37 -3.14 18.06
C ARG A 126 -15.35 -1.62 18.07
N TYR A 127 -16.12 -1.02 17.17
CA TYR A 127 -16.34 0.42 17.08
C TYR A 127 -17.77 0.72 17.47
N ARG A 128 -17.95 1.56 18.50
CA ARG A 128 -19.28 2.02 18.93
C ARG A 128 -19.97 2.86 17.85
N TYR A 129 -19.17 3.69 17.18
CA TYR A 129 -19.65 4.55 16.11
C TYR A 129 -18.50 4.90 15.14
N LEU A 130 -18.75 4.71 13.84
CA LEU A 130 -17.90 5.20 12.77
C LEU A 130 -18.74 5.87 11.71
N LEU A 131 -18.27 6.97 11.20
CA LEU A 131 -18.92 7.72 10.14
C LEU A 131 -18.08 7.67 8.85
N ARG A 132 -18.75 7.38 7.75
CA ARG A 132 -18.28 7.54 6.38
C ARG A 132 -19.05 8.71 5.79
N THR A 133 -18.37 9.84 5.51
CA THR A 133 -19.00 11.06 4.99
C THR A 133 -18.28 11.48 3.74
N GLU A 134 -19.00 11.49 2.59
CA GLU A 134 -18.43 11.77 1.27
C GLU A 134 -17.12 11.00 1.02
N GLU A 135 -17.04 9.81 1.58
CA GLU A 135 -15.85 8.95 1.57
C GLU A 135 -16.15 7.63 0.82
N SER A 136 -15.18 7.08 0.12
CA SER A 136 -15.30 5.76 -0.50
C SER A 136 -15.05 4.63 0.51
N CYS A 137 -15.44 3.39 0.18
CA CYS A 137 -15.11 2.23 1.01
C CYS A 137 -13.60 2.06 1.18
N ALA A 138 -12.85 2.21 0.10
CA ALA A 138 -11.40 2.09 0.15
C ALA A 138 -10.77 3.16 1.06
N ALA A 139 -11.22 4.42 0.96
CA ALA A 139 -10.72 5.50 1.80
C ALA A 139 -11.07 5.31 3.29
N LEU A 140 -12.32 4.87 3.61
CA LEU A 140 -12.69 4.52 4.97
C LEU A 140 -11.78 3.43 5.54
N LEU A 141 -11.58 2.34 4.79
CA LEU A 141 -10.76 1.22 5.24
C LEU A 141 -9.27 1.60 5.37
N ASP A 142 -8.75 2.44 4.49
CA ASP A 142 -7.37 2.95 4.57
C ASP A 142 -7.19 3.86 5.81
N ARG A 143 -8.15 4.73 6.09
CA ARG A 143 -8.18 5.56 7.29
C ARG A 143 -8.24 4.70 8.57
N LEU A 144 -9.09 3.68 8.61
CA LEU A 144 -9.16 2.74 9.73
C LEU A 144 -7.84 1.97 9.90
N ALA A 145 -7.27 1.47 8.79
CA ALA A 145 -5.99 0.78 8.82
C ALA A 145 -4.91 1.66 9.46
N GLY A 146 -4.77 2.92 9.03
CA GLY A 146 -3.81 3.85 9.61
C GLY A 146 -4.03 4.07 11.11
N MET A 147 -5.27 4.22 11.56
CA MET A 147 -5.58 4.38 12.99
C MET A 147 -5.23 3.10 13.80
N GLU A 148 -5.42 1.92 13.25
CA GLU A 148 -5.12 0.64 13.93
C GLU A 148 -3.66 0.16 13.70
N GLY A 149 -2.77 0.98 13.13
CA GLY A 149 -1.38 0.59 12.87
C GLY A 149 -1.24 -0.49 11.81
N ALA A 150 -2.10 -0.43 10.82
CA ALA A 150 -2.15 -1.34 9.68
C ALA A 150 -2.07 -0.57 8.37
N VAL A 151 -2.04 -1.29 7.26
CA VAL A 151 -2.19 -0.77 5.90
C VAL A 151 -3.29 -1.53 5.17
N LEU A 152 -3.97 -0.85 4.26
CA LEU A 152 -4.91 -1.48 3.34
C LEU A 152 -4.19 -1.77 2.03
N LYS A 153 -4.14 -3.02 1.62
CA LYS A 153 -3.62 -3.45 0.33
C LYS A 153 -4.74 -4.06 -0.51
N CYS A 154 -4.74 -3.73 -1.78
CA CYS A 154 -5.64 -4.30 -2.76
C CYS A 154 -4.84 -5.06 -3.82
N TRP A 155 -5.12 -6.35 -3.97
CA TRP A 155 -4.46 -7.20 -4.97
C TRP A 155 -5.41 -8.31 -5.43
N ASP A 156 -5.46 -8.54 -6.73
CA ASP A 156 -6.24 -9.62 -7.38
C ASP A 156 -7.69 -9.74 -6.88
N GLY A 157 -8.40 -8.62 -6.88
CA GLY A 157 -9.80 -8.58 -6.43
C GLY A 157 -10.01 -8.83 -4.93
N GLN A 158 -8.97 -8.65 -4.12
CA GLN A 158 -9.03 -8.82 -2.67
C GLN A 158 -8.51 -7.58 -1.93
N LEU A 159 -9.29 -7.10 -0.96
CA LEU A 159 -8.86 -6.12 0.03
C LEU A 159 -8.23 -6.83 1.22
N THR A 160 -7.00 -6.51 1.56
CA THR A 160 -6.31 -7.07 2.72
C THR A 160 -5.87 -5.97 3.65
N MET A 161 -6.30 -6.00 4.91
CA MET A 161 -5.76 -5.12 5.95
C MET A 161 -4.63 -5.86 6.66
N ILE A 162 -3.43 -5.27 6.65
CA ILE A 162 -2.20 -5.90 7.14
C ILE A 162 -1.66 -5.12 8.33
N GLY A 163 -1.60 -5.74 9.51
CA GLY A 163 -1.01 -5.16 10.71
C GLY A 163 0.51 -4.97 10.56
N ILE A 164 0.99 -3.73 10.67
CA ILE A 164 2.40 -3.39 10.46
C ILE A 164 3.29 -4.11 11.47
N ALA A 165 2.95 -4.06 12.77
CA ALA A 165 3.74 -4.69 13.83
C ALA A 165 3.94 -6.19 13.56
N LYS A 166 2.87 -6.91 13.18
CA LYS A 166 2.94 -8.33 12.85
C LYS A 166 3.83 -8.61 11.64
N GLN A 167 3.76 -7.75 10.64
CA GLN A 167 4.55 -7.88 9.43
C GLN A 167 6.05 -7.62 9.68
N GLN A 168 6.38 -6.72 10.59
CA GLN A 168 7.77 -6.47 11.04
C GLN A 168 8.41 -7.69 11.73
N GLU A 169 7.60 -8.56 12.35
CA GLU A 169 8.04 -9.81 12.98
C GLU A 169 8.17 -10.98 11.99
N ALA A 170 7.59 -10.88 10.79
CA ALA A 170 7.62 -11.95 9.81
C ALA A 170 9.06 -12.29 9.39
N ALA A 171 9.28 -13.48 8.86
CA ALA A 171 10.58 -13.83 8.29
C ALA A 171 10.91 -12.91 7.10
N ALA A 172 12.19 -12.54 6.97
CA ALA A 172 12.64 -11.79 5.81
C ALA A 172 12.55 -12.67 4.55
N VAL A 173 11.98 -12.12 3.47
CA VAL A 173 11.92 -12.82 2.18
C VAL A 173 13.26 -12.77 1.47
N GLU A 174 14.08 -11.77 1.76
CA GLU A 174 15.41 -11.60 1.17
C GLU A 174 16.34 -10.86 2.14
N THR A 175 17.66 -11.10 1.98
CA THR A 175 18.71 -10.27 2.54
C THR A 175 19.32 -9.42 1.44
N ILE A 176 19.12 -8.11 1.52
CA ILE A 176 19.64 -7.14 0.56
C ILE A 176 20.99 -6.62 1.07
N ARG A 177 22.05 -6.84 0.30
CA ARG A 177 23.37 -6.30 0.66
C ARG A 177 23.53 -4.89 0.11
N VAL A 178 23.74 -3.91 0.99
CA VAL A 178 23.96 -2.50 0.63
C VAL A 178 25.31 -2.04 1.19
N THR A 179 26.25 -1.75 0.31
CA THR A 179 27.57 -1.24 0.67
C THR A 179 27.67 0.27 0.45
N ALA A 180 28.60 0.95 1.11
CA ALA A 180 28.76 2.41 1.02
C ALA A 180 29.04 2.94 -0.41
N ARG A 181 29.41 2.07 -1.35
CA ARG A 181 29.72 2.42 -2.75
C ARG A 181 28.77 1.75 -3.75
N GLN A 182 27.63 1.23 -3.30
CA GLN A 182 26.71 0.54 -4.19
C GLN A 182 25.95 1.53 -5.08
N PRO A 183 26.08 1.46 -6.41
CA PRO A 183 25.29 2.27 -7.32
C PRO A 183 23.80 1.94 -7.17
N GLY A 184 22.93 2.96 -7.23
CA GLY A 184 21.48 2.77 -7.18
C GLY A 184 20.90 2.49 -5.79
N ALA A 185 21.69 2.57 -4.72
CA ALA A 185 21.18 2.56 -3.35
C ALA A 185 21.21 3.98 -2.76
N VAL A 186 20.07 4.44 -2.24
CA VAL A 186 19.94 5.75 -1.60
C VAL A 186 19.30 5.58 -0.22
N HIS A 187 20.09 5.84 0.81
CA HIS A 187 19.60 5.84 2.20
C HIS A 187 19.28 7.28 2.63
N THR A 188 18.09 7.50 3.12
CA THR A 188 17.59 8.78 3.64
C THR A 188 17.18 8.59 5.09
N ASP A 189 17.91 9.21 6.00
CA ASP A 189 17.62 9.21 7.43
C ASP A 189 17.07 10.57 7.85
N ARG A 190 15.83 10.60 8.30
CA ARG A 190 15.15 11.74 8.91
C ARG A 190 14.72 11.42 10.33
N ALA A 191 15.52 10.66 11.06
CA ALA A 191 15.19 10.23 12.43
C ALA A 191 14.80 11.39 13.35
N ARG A 192 15.33 12.61 13.11
CA ARG A 192 14.93 13.83 13.85
C ARG A 192 13.48 14.26 13.59
N GLU A 193 12.86 13.82 12.51
CA GLU A 193 11.43 14.07 12.20
C GLU A 193 10.51 13.03 12.85
N ARG A 194 11.03 12.00 13.50
CA ARG A 194 10.21 11.04 14.25
C ARG A 194 9.54 11.74 15.43
N LEU A 195 8.25 11.53 15.54
CA LEU A 195 7.50 12.01 16.71
C LEU A 195 7.89 11.19 17.93
N ARG A 196 8.21 11.89 19.02
CA ARG A 196 8.37 11.27 20.33
C ARG A 196 7.04 10.83 20.92
N GLN A 197 5.98 11.58 20.63
CA GLN A 197 4.65 11.35 21.17
C GLN A 197 3.58 11.72 20.16
N LEU A 198 2.53 10.91 20.10
CA LEU A 198 1.29 11.26 19.42
C LEU A 198 0.13 11.12 20.42
N THR A 199 -0.71 12.14 20.48
CA THR A 199 -1.87 12.20 21.36
C THR A 199 -3.14 12.14 20.51
N VAL A 200 -4.04 11.23 20.85
CA VAL A 200 -5.42 11.24 20.37
C VAL A 200 -6.27 11.96 21.41
N ALA A 201 -6.90 13.06 21.01
CA ALA A 201 -7.72 13.89 21.89
C ALA A 201 -9.12 14.09 21.31
N THR A 202 -10.12 13.88 22.12
CA THR A 202 -11.53 14.24 21.89
C THR A 202 -12.04 15.05 23.08
N PRO A 203 -13.24 15.64 23.05
CA PRO A 203 -13.76 16.36 24.22
C PRO A 203 -13.85 15.52 25.50
N TRP A 204 -13.86 14.19 25.38
CA TRP A 204 -14.08 13.28 26.52
C TRP A 204 -12.88 12.40 26.84
N VAL A 205 -11.95 12.24 25.91
CA VAL A 205 -10.84 11.29 26.05
C VAL A 205 -9.58 11.89 25.48
N GLN A 206 -8.48 11.76 26.23
CA GLN A 206 -7.14 12.11 25.76
C GLN A 206 -6.16 11.01 26.15
N VAL A 207 -5.53 10.38 25.17
CA VAL A 207 -4.53 9.32 25.38
C VAL A 207 -3.35 9.54 24.46
N SER A 208 -2.14 9.35 24.99
CA SER A 208 -0.89 9.50 24.23
C SER A 208 -0.17 8.18 24.12
N ALA A 209 0.42 7.92 22.94
CA ALA A 209 1.43 6.90 22.72
C ALA A 209 2.82 7.56 22.59
N ARG A 210 3.87 6.81 22.93
CA ARG A 210 5.26 7.29 22.88
C ARG A 210 6.14 6.35 22.06
N ASP A 211 7.12 6.92 21.38
CA ASP A 211 8.18 6.20 20.71
C ASP A 211 9.49 6.38 21.50
N ALA A 212 9.95 5.34 22.19
CA ALA A 212 11.19 5.37 22.96
C ALA A 212 12.45 5.54 22.08
N GLY A 213 12.37 5.17 20.80
CA GLY A 213 13.44 5.38 19.81
C GLY A 213 13.39 6.75 19.13
N GLY A 214 12.37 7.56 19.40
CA GLY A 214 12.26 8.92 18.86
C GLY A 214 13.26 9.87 19.52
N SER A 215 14.22 10.36 18.74
CA SER A 215 15.25 11.30 19.21
C SER A 215 14.80 12.76 19.20
N GLY A 216 13.60 13.04 18.68
CA GLY A 216 13.05 14.37 18.52
C GLY A 216 12.26 14.84 19.75
N GLU A 217 12.06 16.15 19.87
CA GLU A 217 11.12 16.75 20.82
C GLU A 217 9.71 16.88 20.23
N LEU A 218 9.52 16.43 18.99
CA LEU A 218 8.30 16.61 18.23
C LEU A 218 7.16 15.78 18.83
N SER A 219 6.04 16.46 19.06
CA SER A 219 4.78 15.82 19.46
C SER A 219 3.65 16.33 18.57
N GLU A 220 2.66 15.48 18.34
CA GLU A 220 1.49 15.79 17.53
C GLU A 220 0.22 15.42 18.29
N THR A 221 -0.84 16.20 18.11
CA THR A 221 -2.17 15.88 18.61
C THR A 221 -3.11 15.74 17.44
N GLN A 222 -3.83 14.62 17.38
CA GLN A 222 -4.86 14.36 16.39
C GLN A 222 -6.22 14.14 17.06
N THR A 223 -7.28 14.40 16.34
CA THR A 223 -8.66 14.39 16.86
C THR A 223 -9.58 13.40 16.14
N PRO A 224 -9.17 12.15 15.88
CA PRO A 224 -10.09 11.15 15.36
C PRO A 224 -11.18 10.89 16.40
N PRO A 225 -12.42 10.54 15.99
CA PRO A 225 -13.58 10.45 16.88
C PRO A 225 -13.55 9.19 17.76
N ALA A 226 -12.52 9.04 18.60
CA ALA A 226 -12.42 7.96 19.56
C ALA A 226 -13.51 8.10 20.65
N THR A 227 -14.23 7.03 20.91
CA THR A 227 -15.37 7.02 21.84
C THR A 227 -14.96 6.66 23.27
N ASP A 228 -13.76 6.08 23.45
CA ASP A 228 -13.26 5.61 24.74
C ASP A 228 -11.71 5.59 24.77
N ALA A 229 -11.16 5.46 25.97
CA ALA A 229 -9.70 5.50 26.20
C ALA A 229 -8.96 4.31 25.53
N ALA A 230 -9.59 3.13 25.46
CA ALA A 230 -8.97 1.96 24.83
C ALA A 230 -8.82 2.18 23.32
N THR A 231 -9.85 2.68 22.65
CA THR A 231 -9.83 3.07 21.24
C THR A 231 -8.83 4.19 20.98
N ALA A 232 -8.86 5.26 21.80
CA ALA A 232 -7.90 6.36 21.66
C ALA A 232 -6.45 5.89 21.81
N GLY A 233 -6.16 4.99 22.76
CA GLY A 233 -4.83 4.43 22.97
C GLY A 233 -4.34 3.55 21.81
N ARG A 234 -5.21 2.71 21.25
CA ARG A 234 -4.86 1.94 20.05
C ARG A 234 -4.56 2.87 18.86
N TRP A 235 -5.41 3.86 18.64
CA TRP A 235 -5.25 4.81 17.54
C TRP A 235 -4.02 5.69 17.71
N ALA A 236 -3.70 6.13 18.93
CA ALA A 236 -2.47 6.86 19.18
C ALA A 236 -1.22 6.05 18.82
N ARG A 237 -1.18 4.76 19.18
CA ARG A 237 -0.09 3.86 18.80
C ARG A 237 -0.04 3.60 17.30
N GLY A 238 -1.17 3.29 16.68
CA GLY A 238 -1.25 3.01 15.26
C GLY A 238 -0.82 4.19 14.39
N LEU A 239 -1.34 5.39 14.67
CA LEU A 239 -1.00 6.62 13.97
C LEU A 239 0.48 6.98 14.16
N LEU A 240 1.03 6.83 15.39
CA LEU A 240 2.43 7.06 15.66
C LEU A 240 3.33 6.12 14.86
N LEU A 241 2.97 4.82 14.79
CA LEU A 241 3.70 3.82 14.00
C LEU A 241 3.67 4.17 12.50
N CYS A 242 2.49 4.46 11.96
CA CYS A 242 2.34 4.84 10.56
C CYS A 242 3.13 6.12 10.20
N ARG A 243 3.17 7.09 11.10
CA ARG A 243 3.90 8.34 10.91
C ARG A 243 5.41 8.12 10.97
N ASN A 244 5.90 7.46 12.03
CA ASN A 244 7.32 7.32 12.30
C ASN A 244 8.05 6.37 11.35
N ARG A 245 7.38 5.32 10.85
CA ARG A 245 8.00 4.39 9.88
C ARG A 245 8.47 5.09 8.61
N GLN A 246 7.90 6.25 8.27
CA GLN A 246 8.27 7.01 7.07
C GLN A 246 9.52 7.88 7.24
N ALA A 247 10.07 7.98 8.46
CA ALA A 247 11.21 8.85 8.75
C ALA A 247 12.54 8.32 8.18
N GLU A 248 12.68 7.02 8.02
CA GLU A 248 13.90 6.42 7.48
C GLU A 248 13.58 5.54 6.29
N LYS A 249 14.19 5.82 5.14
CA LYS A 249 13.94 5.16 3.86
C LYS A 249 15.22 4.69 3.21
N LEU A 250 15.14 3.54 2.56
CA LEU A 250 16.20 3.01 1.71
C LEU A 250 15.62 2.66 0.35
N THR A 251 16.13 3.27 -0.70
CA THR A 251 15.76 2.92 -2.08
C THR A 251 16.88 2.09 -2.71
N VAL A 252 16.53 0.97 -3.33
CA VAL A 252 17.46 0.07 -4.00
C VAL A 252 16.96 -0.26 -5.40
N HIS A 253 17.86 -0.18 -6.38
CA HIS A 253 17.62 -0.60 -7.75
C HIS A 253 18.27 -1.97 -8.01
N SER A 254 17.57 -2.85 -8.71
CA SER A 254 18.05 -4.20 -9.04
C SER A 254 17.59 -4.63 -10.43
N ARG A 255 18.10 -5.76 -10.92
CA ARG A 255 17.43 -6.53 -11.97
C ARG A 255 16.05 -6.94 -11.50
N PHE A 256 15.21 -7.38 -12.39
CA PHE A 256 13.84 -7.81 -12.07
C PHE A 256 13.83 -8.83 -10.92
N ARG A 257 13.03 -8.54 -9.89
CA ARG A 257 12.87 -9.35 -8.68
C ARG A 257 11.40 -9.70 -8.50
N ALA A 258 11.01 -10.86 -8.98
CA ALA A 258 9.62 -11.31 -8.89
C ALA A 258 9.11 -11.47 -7.46
N GLU A 259 9.99 -11.73 -6.52
CA GLU A 259 9.71 -11.91 -5.09
C GLU A 259 9.51 -10.60 -4.32
N TRP A 260 9.83 -9.45 -4.91
CA TRP A 260 9.62 -8.16 -4.25
C TRP A 260 8.16 -7.73 -4.36
N THR A 261 7.55 -7.53 -3.22
CA THR A 261 6.16 -7.08 -3.08
C THR A 261 6.06 -6.18 -1.84
N ALA A 262 5.26 -5.13 -1.93
CA ALA A 262 5.05 -4.22 -0.81
C ALA A 262 4.53 -4.96 0.44
N MET A 263 4.92 -4.48 1.61
CA MET A 263 4.68 -5.06 2.93
C MET A 263 5.49 -6.32 3.25
N LEU A 264 6.31 -6.86 2.36
CA LEU A 264 7.23 -7.93 2.73
C LEU A 264 8.44 -7.37 3.50
N ARG A 265 8.93 -8.18 4.44
CA ARG A 265 10.12 -7.82 5.22
C ARG A 265 11.39 -8.23 4.49
N ALA A 266 12.38 -7.35 4.48
CA ALA A 266 13.75 -7.61 4.07
C ALA A 266 14.74 -7.30 5.19
N ASP A 267 15.85 -8.04 5.25
CA ASP A 267 16.99 -7.68 6.08
C ASP A 267 18.06 -7.01 5.22
N VAL A 268 18.60 -5.89 5.67
CA VAL A 268 19.66 -5.17 4.98
C VAL A 268 20.99 -5.38 5.72
N THR A 269 22.04 -5.68 4.96
CA THR A 269 23.38 -5.93 5.49
C THR A 269 24.42 -5.26 4.58
N GLY A 270 25.61 -4.96 5.09
CA GLY A 270 26.71 -4.39 4.27
C GLY A 270 27.67 -3.53 5.05
N GLY A 271 27.49 -3.40 6.38
CA GLY A 271 28.35 -2.59 7.25
C GLY A 271 28.06 -1.08 7.10
N THR A 272 26.81 -0.72 6.85
CA THR A 272 26.37 0.68 6.70
C THR A 272 25.31 1.04 7.74
N ALA A 273 24.98 2.31 7.86
CA ALA A 273 23.85 2.77 8.71
C ALA A 273 22.50 2.16 8.29
N ALA A 274 22.40 1.66 7.06
CA ALA A 274 21.20 1.00 6.57
C ALA A 274 21.03 -0.43 7.08
N ASP A 275 22.03 -1.04 7.73
CA ASP A 275 21.91 -2.42 8.24
C ASP A 275 20.74 -2.56 9.22
N GLY A 276 19.95 -3.64 9.09
CA GLY A 276 18.83 -3.95 9.96
C GLY A 276 17.58 -4.43 9.25
N LYS A 277 16.42 -4.33 9.92
CA LYS A 277 15.13 -4.84 9.47
C LYS A 277 14.33 -3.75 8.77
N TRP A 278 13.77 -4.09 7.62
CA TRP A 278 13.02 -3.17 6.78
C TRP A 278 11.74 -3.80 6.24
N LEU A 279 10.72 -3.00 6.01
CA LEU A 279 9.54 -3.38 5.22
C LEU A 279 9.61 -2.71 3.85
N MET A 280 9.26 -3.45 2.81
CA MET A 280 9.09 -2.90 1.47
C MET A 280 7.85 -2.01 1.45
N ASP A 281 8.03 -0.71 1.24
CA ASP A 281 6.96 0.29 1.25
C ASP A 281 6.36 0.50 -0.15
N GLU A 282 7.22 0.53 -1.16
CA GLU A 282 6.82 0.62 -2.56
C GLU A 282 7.78 -0.21 -3.41
N VAL A 283 7.23 -0.99 -4.33
CA VAL A 283 8.01 -1.74 -5.33
C VAL A 283 7.55 -1.30 -6.72
N GLU A 284 8.50 -0.90 -7.55
CA GLU A 284 8.26 -0.59 -8.95
C GLU A 284 8.93 -1.65 -9.81
N HIS A 285 8.15 -2.29 -10.66
CA HIS A 285 8.62 -3.25 -11.65
C HIS A 285 8.51 -2.67 -13.05
N ASP A 286 9.63 -2.48 -13.73
CA ASP A 286 9.67 -2.17 -15.15
C ASP A 286 9.80 -3.49 -15.94
N PHE A 287 8.70 -3.88 -16.57
CA PHE A 287 8.63 -5.13 -17.32
C PHE A 287 9.44 -5.10 -18.62
N MET A 288 9.63 -3.91 -19.22
CA MET A 288 10.38 -3.80 -20.46
C MET A 288 11.88 -3.69 -20.20
N ALA A 289 12.29 -2.86 -19.25
CA ALA A 289 13.71 -2.75 -18.86
C ALA A 289 14.21 -3.98 -18.10
N GLY A 290 13.32 -4.79 -17.53
CA GLY A 290 13.69 -5.94 -16.71
C GLY A 290 14.39 -5.54 -15.42
N THR A 291 13.86 -4.50 -14.77
CA THR A 291 14.40 -3.96 -13.52
C THR A 291 13.32 -3.83 -12.45
N SER A 292 13.76 -3.82 -11.20
CA SER A 292 12.92 -3.52 -10.04
C SER A 292 13.57 -2.44 -9.19
N ARG A 293 12.75 -1.54 -8.68
CA ARG A 293 13.13 -0.53 -7.69
C ARG A 293 12.27 -0.74 -6.45
N VAL A 294 12.90 -0.87 -5.30
CA VAL A 294 12.19 -0.97 -4.02
C VAL A 294 12.53 0.21 -3.13
N THR A 295 11.53 0.80 -2.52
CA THR A 295 11.66 1.73 -1.40
C THR A 295 11.26 0.99 -0.13
N LEU A 296 12.18 0.90 0.80
CA LEU A 296 11.99 0.27 2.09
C LEU A 296 11.87 1.33 3.18
N VAL A 297 11.12 1.02 4.22
CA VAL A 297 11.01 1.80 5.47
C VAL A 297 11.51 0.98 6.63
N ARG A 298 12.22 1.63 7.59
CA ARG A 298 12.78 0.91 8.74
C ARG A 298 11.68 0.36 9.64
N CYS A 299 11.86 -0.87 10.11
CA CYS A 299 11.02 -1.45 11.14
C CYS A 299 11.18 -0.70 12.47
N ILE A 300 10.07 -0.46 13.18
CA ILE A 300 10.03 0.24 14.46
C ILE A 300 9.36 -0.66 15.49
N ASP A 301 10.06 -0.98 16.57
CA ASP A 301 9.62 -1.81 17.70
C ASP A 301 9.59 -1.06 19.05
N THR A 302 9.78 0.26 19.03
CA THR A 302 9.97 1.12 20.21
C THR A 302 8.72 1.88 20.64
N ILE A 303 7.55 1.61 20.03
CA ILE A 303 6.29 2.30 20.33
C ILE A 303 5.50 1.53 21.40
N GLY A 304 5.21 2.24 22.50
CA GLY A 304 4.44 1.72 23.64
C GLY A 304 3.18 2.54 23.96
#